data_46ba829f1e9285a3e1d08d9c2374b34d
#
_entry.id   46ba829f1e9285a3e1d08d9c2374b34d
#
_cell.length_a   1.000
_cell.length_b   1.000
_cell.length_c   1.000
_cell.angle_alpha   90.00
_cell.angle_beta   90.00
_cell.angle_gamma   90.00
#
_symmetry.space_group_name_H-M   'P 1'
#
loop_
_entity.id
_entity.type
_entity.pdbx_description
1 polymer ?
#
loop_
_entity_poly.entity_id
_entity_poly.type
_entity_poly.pdbx_seq_one_letter_code
_entity_poly.pdbx_strand_id
1 'polypeptide(L)'
;MKTYEHVYDILSKSPDFVTGESLAKSLGVSRTAIWKAIQTLQEQGIDITSVRKKGYYLEKGDILLPQDISKQLNIPVYFNPDSNSTQLDAKHGMEKNNPTPALYLASSQKAAKGRFERHFFASPQGGIYMSIHLKPNCHFEELPPYTMMVAAAIVKAIQRLTGINTEIKWVNDIYLNKKKMAGILTEAISSIESGRITDVIIGVGLNFSISDFPEELANKATSLFTSEKPSITRNQLISEIWKLFLTIPTSDLVKVYKEKSLVLDKQVTFEQAGRTYTGVAKEIGDKGQLLVLTDDGREKWLTAGEVSLTSW
;
A
#
# COMPACT_ATOMS: atom_id res chain seq x y z
N MET A 1 23.88 0.22 0.52
CA MET A 1 23.17 -0.63 1.52
C MET A 1 23.97 -0.66 2.82
N LYS A 2 23.28 -0.67 3.96
CA LYS A 2 23.88 -0.82 5.29
C LYS A 2 24.25 -2.29 5.55
N THR A 3 25.15 -2.57 6.47
CA THR A 3 25.60 -3.96 6.76
C THR A 3 24.44 -4.90 7.07
N TYR A 4 23.42 -4.47 7.84
CA TYR A 4 22.27 -5.30 8.18
C TYR A 4 21.41 -5.62 6.94
N GLU A 5 21.32 -4.73 5.97
CA GLU A 5 20.58 -4.97 4.71
C GLU A 5 21.26 -6.05 3.86
N HIS A 6 22.59 -6.01 3.79
CA HIS A 6 23.36 -7.08 3.12
C HIS A 6 23.26 -8.42 3.85
N VAL A 7 23.32 -8.41 5.19
CA VAL A 7 23.12 -9.63 5.99
C VAL A 7 21.73 -10.21 5.75
N TYR A 8 20.70 -9.37 5.76
CA TYR A 8 19.33 -9.79 5.43
C TYR A 8 19.25 -10.39 4.02
N ASP A 9 19.80 -9.73 3.03
CA ASP A 9 19.79 -10.21 1.63
C ASP A 9 20.41 -11.61 1.49
N ILE A 10 21.54 -11.87 2.16
CA ILE A 10 22.17 -13.19 2.16
C ILE A 10 21.29 -14.22 2.87
N LEU A 11 20.78 -13.90 4.07
CA LEU A 11 19.95 -14.84 4.85
C LEU A 11 18.63 -15.15 4.17
N SER A 12 18.01 -14.17 3.52
CA SER A 12 16.72 -14.36 2.82
C SER A 12 16.81 -15.28 1.60
N LYS A 13 17.99 -15.40 1.01
CA LYS A 13 18.27 -16.26 -0.15
C LYS A 13 18.83 -17.63 0.25
N SER A 14 19.20 -17.80 1.52
CA SER A 14 19.80 -19.06 1.99
C SER A 14 18.72 -20.03 2.44
N PRO A 15 18.71 -21.28 1.96
CA PRO A 15 17.82 -22.31 2.43
C PRO A 15 18.23 -22.88 3.80
N ASP A 16 19.46 -22.62 4.25
CA ASP A 16 20.06 -23.16 5.45
C ASP A 16 20.78 -22.10 6.30
N PHE A 17 21.25 -22.52 7.47
CA PHE A 17 22.05 -21.70 8.37
C PHE A 17 23.31 -21.15 7.69
N VAL A 18 23.57 -19.86 7.86
CA VAL A 18 24.77 -19.19 7.38
C VAL A 18 25.64 -18.80 8.58
N THR A 19 26.90 -19.24 8.59
CA THR A 19 27.82 -18.94 9.71
C THR A 19 28.18 -17.45 9.74
N GLY A 20 28.36 -16.90 10.96
CA GLY A 20 28.82 -15.52 11.11
C GLY A 20 30.19 -15.25 10.48
N GLU A 21 31.01 -16.30 10.34
CA GLU A 21 32.31 -16.22 9.65
C GLU A 21 32.12 -16.07 8.13
N SER A 22 31.24 -16.88 7.55
CA SER A 22 30.90 -16.78 6.13
C SER A 22 30.32 -15.40 5.79
N LEU A 23 29.40 -14.89 6.60
CA LEU A 23 28.82 -13.54 6.45
C LEU A 23 29.92 -12.46 6.53
N ALA A 24 30.80 -12.55 7.54
CA ALA A 24 31.89 -11.60 7.73
C ALA A 24 32.86 -11.60 6.52
N LYS A 25 33.20 -12.76 6.04
CA LYS A 25 34.11 -12.94 4.88
C LYS A 25 33.46 -12.41 3.59
N SER A 26 32.19 -12.76 3.32
CA SER A 26 31.49 -12.34 2.10
C SER A 26 31.25 -10.82 2.05
N LEU A 27 31.08 -10.17 3.19
CA LEU A 27 30.82 -8.73 3.27
C LEU A 27 32.07 -7.88 3.58
N GLY A 28 33.23 -8.51 3.83
CA GLY A 28 34.45 -7.80 4.16
C GLY A 28 34.39 -7.04 5.49
N VAL A 29 33.64 -7.56 6.47
CA VAL A 29 33.43 -6.89 7.78
C VAL A 29 33.82 -7.82 8.95
N SER A 30 33.92 -7.27 10.16
CA SER A 30 34.20 -8.06 11.36
C SER A 30 33.02 -8.92 11.79
N ARG A 31 33.27 -10.02 12.53
CA ARG A 31 32.20 -10.82 13.17
C ARG A 31 31.35 -9.99 14.12
N THR A 32 31.94 -9.02 14.82
CA THR A 32 31.20 -8.09 15.68
C THR A 32 30.23 -7.22 14.89
N ALA A 33 30.60 -6.79 13.66
CA ALA A 33 29.69 -6.05 12.79
C ALA A 33 28.52 -6.92 12.32
N ILE A 34 28.76 -8.20 12.02
CA ILE A 34 27.68 -9.15 11.70
C ILE A 34 26.75 -9.33 12.88
N TRP A 35 27.28 -9.53 14.10
CA TRP A 35 26.45 -9.67 15.29
C TRP A 35 25.57 -8.44 15.54
N LYS A 36 26.11 -7.22 15.41
CA LYS A 36 25.34 -5.97 15.50
C LYS A 36 24.28 -5.88 14.41
N ALA A 37 24.60 -6.31 13.19
CA ALA A 37 23.64 -6.33 12.09
C ALA A 37 22.46 -7.28 12.38
N ILE A 38 22.73 -8.47 12.92
CA ILE A 38 21.70 -9.42 13.35
C ILE A 38 20.81 -8.81 14.44
N GLN A 39 21.40 -8.16 15.46
CA GLN A 39 20.63 -7.48 16.50
C GLN A 39 19.73 -6.39 15.91
N THR A 40 20.27 -5.56 15.01
CA THR A 40 19.46 -4.52 14.34
C THR A 40 18.29 -5.12 13.56
N LEU A 41 18.48 -6.26 12.91
CA LEU A 41 17.39 -6.97 12.22
C LEU A 41 16.33 -7.49 13.22
N GLN A 42 16.77 -8.10 14.32
CA GLN A 42 15.85 -8.59 15.36
C GLN A 42 15.08 -7.45 16.03
N GLU A 43 15.71 -6.30 16.29
CA GLU A 43 15.06 -5.09 16.79
C GLU A 43 14.00 -4.54 15.80
N GLN A 44 14.18 -4.78 14.50
CA GLN A 44 13.19 -4.47 13.45
C GLN A 44 12.10 -5.54 13.30
N GLY A 45 12.06 -6.54 14.19
CA GLY A 45 11.03 -7.58 14.20
C GLY A 45 11.30 -8.74 13.24
N ILE A 46 12.55 -8.88 12.77
CA ILE A 46 12.95 -10.03 11.96
C ILE A 46 13.28 -11.20 12.85
N ASP A 47 12.61 -12.32 12.61
CA ASP A 47 12.81 -13.54 13.37
C ASP A 47 14.01 -14.32 12.81
N ILE A 48 15.11 -14.28 13.56
CA ILE A 48 16.37 -14.92 13.18
C ILE A 48 16.79 -15.90 14.27
N THR A 49 16.80 -17.18 13.93
CA THR A 49 17.33 -18.25 14.79
C THR A 49 18.85 -18.23 14.77
N SER A 50 19.45 -18.25 15.94
CA SER A 50 20.91 -18.35 16.13
C SER A 50 21.28 -19.65 16.80
N VAL A 51 22.07 -20.50 16.15
CA VAL A 51 22.52 -21.78 16.68
C VAL A 51 24.04 -21.82 16.74
N ARG A 52 24.59 -22.12 17.92
CA ARG A 52 26.04 -22.22 18.12
C ARG A 52 26.66 -23.21 17.10
N LYS A 53 27.73 -22.80 16.45
CA LYS A 53 28.46 -23.53 15.38
C LYS A 53 27.71 -23.69 14.06
N LYS A 54 26.38 -23.48 13.98
CA LYS A 54 25.62 -23.52 12.72
C LYS A 54 25.49 -22.12 12.11
N GLY A 55 25.29 -21.08 12.94
CA GLY A 55 25.16 -19.70 12.51
C GLY A 55 23.72 -19.17 12.63
N TYR A 56 23.27 -18.42 11.64
CA TYR A 56 22.02 -17.68 11.63
C TYR A 56 21.11 -18.20 10.52
N TYR A 57 19.82 -18.28 10.80
CA TYR A 57 18.79 -18.66 9.86
C TYR A 57 17.59 -17.70 9.97
N LEU A 58 17.09 -17.23 8.82
CA LEU A 58 15.91 -16.35 8.75
C LEU A 58 14.63 -17.17 8.80
N GLU A 59 13.92 -17.12 9.91
CA GLU A 59 12.63 -17.80 10.07
C GLU A 59 11.50 -17.06 9.35
N LYS A 60 11.32 -15.77 9.68
CA LYS A 60 10.27 -14.92 9.09
C LYS A 60 10.58 -13.43 9.21
N GLY A 61 9.78 -12.64 8.50
CA GLY A 61 9.89 -11.19 8.44
C GLY A 61 10.71 -10.72 7.24
N ASP A 62 10.52 -9.47 6.89
CA ASP A 62 11.30 -8.78 5.87
C ASP A 62 11.61 -7.35 6.30
N ILE A 63 12.62 -6.75 5.70
CA ILE A 63 12.91 -5.32 5.82
C ILE A 63 12.59 -4.62 4.52
N LEU A 64 12.25 -3.34 4.61
CA LEU A 64 12.12 -2.50 3.42
C LEU A 64 13.51 -2.17 2.86
N LEU A 65 13.69 -2.38 1.55
CA LEU A 65 14.93 -2.13 0.81
C LEU A 65 14.71 -1.02 -0.24
N PRO A 66 14.72 0.26 0.17
CA PRO A 66 14.33 1.39 -0.69
C PRO A 66 15.19 1.49 -1.96
N GLN A 67 16.49 1.16 -1.87
CA GLN A 67 17.39 1.19 -3.01
C GLN A 67 17.06 0.13 -4.07
N ASP A 68 16.63 -1.06 -3.64
CA ASP A 68 16.25 -2.12 -4.57
C ASP A 68 14.91 -1.81 -5.25
N ILE A 69 13.95 -1.28 -4.49
CA ILE A 69 12.69 -0.78 -5.05
C ILE A 69 12.96 0.35 -6.06
N SER A 70 13.83 1.30 -5.71
CA SER A 70 14.22 2.41 -6.59
C SER A 70 14.83 1.91 -7.91
N LYS A 71 15.72 0.91 -7.86
CA LYS A 71 16.31 0.31 -9.06
C LYS A 71 15.26 -0.39 -9.93
N GLN A 72 14.33 -1.14 -9.32
CA GLN A 72 13.29 -1.87 -10.05
C GLN A 72 12.29 -0.94 -10.74
N LEU A 73 11.95 0.18 -10.09
CA LEU A 73 10.97 1.15 -10.59
C LEU A 73 11.60 2.26 -11.43
N ASN A 74 12.90 2.44 -11.37
CA ASN A 74 13.65 3.56 -11.96
C ASN A 74 13.10 4.93 -11.54
N ILE A 75 12.71 5.07 -10.26
CA ILE A 75 12.28 6.33 -9.64
C ILE A 75 12.95 6.50 -8.27
N PRO A 76 13.10 7.75 -7.78
CA PRO A 76 13.56 8.00 -6.42
C PRO A 76 12.64 7.36 -5.38
N VAL A 77 13.22 6.70 -4.38
CA VAL A 77 12.52 6.13 -3.23
C VAL A 77 13.11 6.70 -1.94
N TYR A 78 12.30 7.40 -1.18
CA TYR A 78 12.67 8.01 0.10
C TYR A 78 12.09 7.18 1.24
N PHE A 79 12.92 6.80 2.19
CA PHE A 79 12.49 6.01 3.35
C PHE A 79 12.66 6.82 4.64
N ASN A 80 11.57 6.96 5.37
CA ASN A 80 11.55 7.61 6.68
C ASN A 80 11.15 6.58 7.76
N PRO A 81 12.08 6.07 8.57
CA PRO A 81 11.77 5.10 9.63
C PRO A 81 10.95 5.71 10.78
N ASP A 82 10.95 7.04 10.93
CA ASP A 82 10.27 7.79 11.99
C ASP A 82 9.19 8.72 11.41
N SER A 83 8.38 8.19 10.50
CA SER A 83 7.35 8.93 9.78
C SER A 83 6.12 9.22 10.65
N ASN A 84 5.62 10.44 10.58
CA ASN A 84 4.27 10.75 11.04
C ASN A 84 3.24 10.23 10.04
N SER A 85 3.49 10.45 8.75
CA SER A 85 2.67 9.97 7.64
C SER A 85 3.46 10.08 6.34
N THR A 86 3.44 9.05 5.50
CA THR A 86 4.09 9.09 4.17
C THR A 86 3.48 10.15 3.26
N GLN A 87 2.20 10.53 3.47
CA GLN A 87 1.59 11.68 2.80
C GLN A 87 2.29 13.00 3.18
N LEU A 88 2.60 13.19 4.47
CA LEU A 88 3.35 14.37 4.93
C LEU A 88 4.78 14.35 4.43
N ASP A 89 5.44 13.19 4.43
CA ASP A 89 6.79 13.04 3.88
C ASP A 89 6.81 13.42 2.39
N ALA A 90 5.79 13.01 1.62
CA ALA A 90 5.65 13.38 0.22
C ALA A 90 5.38 14.89 0.03
N LYS A 91 4.55 15.53 0.89
CA LYS A 91 4.34 16.98 0.89
C LYS A 91 5.65 17.74 1.17
N HIS A 92 6.42 17.30 2.16
CA HIS A 92 7.74 17.88 2.42
C HIS A 92 8.72 17.68 1.25
N GLY A 93 8.63 16.53 0.56
CA GLY A 93 9.42 16.29 -0.66
C GLY A 93 9.01 17.23 -1.81
N MET A 94 7.72 17.51 -1.95
CA MET A 94 7.18 18.47 -2.90
C MET A 94 7.72 19.90 -2.60
N GLU A 95 7.67 20.35 -1.35
CA GLU A 95 8.19 21.64 -0.91
C GLU A 95 9.70 21.77 -1.19
N LYS A 96 10.45 20.67 -1.11
CA LYS A 96 11.88 20.60 -1.44
C LYS A 96 12.17 20.44 -2.93
N ASN A 97 11.15 20.43 -3.79
CA ASN A 97 11.27 20.19 -5.22
C ASN A 97 11.99 18.87 -5.57
N ASN A 98 11.73 17.81 -4.81
CA ASN A 98 12.25 16.49 -5.13
C ASN A 98 11.80 16.04 -6.53
N PRO A 99 12.63 15.28 -7.28
CA PRO A 99 12.25 14.71 -8.57
C PRO A 99 10.95 13.91 -8.50
N THR A 100 10.14 13.94 -9.57
CA THR A 100 8.89 13.18 -9.68
C THR A 100 8.86 12.35 -10.96
N PRO A 101 8.21 11.18 -11.00
CA PRO A 101 7.53 10.53 -9.87
C PRO A 101 8.50 10.14 -8.76
N ALA A 102 8.06 10.19 -7.48
CA ALA A 102 8.86 9.78 -6.33
C ALA A 102 8.01 9.00 -5.33
N LEU A 103 8.57 7.94 -4.76
CA LEU A 103 7.91 7.09 -3.77
C LEU A 103 8.47 7.37 -2.36
N TYR A 104 7.58 7.54 -1.41
CA TYR A 104 7.88 7.73 0.02
C TYR A 104 7.40 6.53 0.80
N LEU A 105 8.28 5.93 1.59
CA LEU A 105 8.04 4.69 2.35
C LEU A 105 8.28 4.91 3.84
N ALA A 106 7.52 4.22 4.67
CA ALA A 106 7.74 4.12 6.10
C ALA A 106 7.53 2.69 6.59
N SER A 107 8.23 2.29 7.67
CA SER A 107 7.98 1.00 8.34
C SER A 107 6.74 1.04 9.23
N SER A 108 6.41 2.23 9.77
CA SER A 108 5.20 2.53 10.52
C SER A 108 4.87 4.02 10.41
N GLN A 109 3.72 4.44 10.93
CA GLN A 109 3.30 5.85 10.92
C GLN A 109 2.66 6.21 12.27
N LYS A 110 3.02 7.38 12.82
CA LYS A 110 2.52 7.84 14.14
C LYS A 110 1.15 8.54 14.06
N ALA A 111 0.85 9.18 12.91
CA ALA A 111 -0.34 10.00 12.71
C ALA A 111 -0.94 9.79 11.32
N ALA A 112 -1.07 8.52 10.92
CA ALA A 112 -1.66 8.17 9.63
C ALA A 112 -3.15 8.52 9.58
N LYS A 113 -3.56 9.15 8.47
CA LYS A 113 -4.95 9.52 8.22
C LYS A 113 -5.45 8.90 6.93
N GLY A 114 -6.70 8.48 6.96
CA GLY A 114 -7.49 8.13 5.79
C GLY A 114 -8.41 9.28 5.36
N ARG A 115 -9.37 9.00 4.50
CA ARG A 115 -10.40 9.96 4.09
C ARG A 115 -11.20 10.48 5.29
N PHE A 116 -11.68 11.69 5.19
CA PHE A 116 -12.43 12.39 6.25
C PHE A 116 -11.67 12.48 7.58
N GLU A 117 -10.35 12.62 7.51
CA GLU A 117 -9.46 12.73 8.68
C GLU A 117 -9.55 11.54 9.65
N ARG A 118 -10.12 10.41 9.24
CA ARG A 118 -10.23 9.21 10.07
C ARG A 118 -8.85 8.64 10.34
N HIS A 119 -8.60 8.26 11.58
CA HIS A 119 -7.37 7.59 11.95
C HIS A 119 -7.19 6.28 11.16
N PHE A 120 -6.01 6.07 10.59
CA PHE A 120 -5.63 4.82 9.96
C PHE A 120 -4.67 4.07 10.89
N PHE A 121 -5.03 2.85 11.27
CA PHE A 121 -4.17 2.01 12.09
C PHE A 121 -2.94 1.59 11.31
N ALA A 122 -1.77 2.04 11.77
CA ALA A 122 -0.48 1.70 11.18
C ALA A 122 0.33 0.87 12.19
N SER A 123 0.30 -0.46 12.04
CA SER A 123 1.10 -1.37 12.86
C SER A 123 2.59 -1.08 12.71
N PRO A 124 3.38 -1.15 13.80
CA PRO A 124 4.83 -1.03 13.70
C PRO A 124 5.50 -2.16 12.90
N GLN A 125 4.79 -3.27 12.70
CA GLN A 125 5.28 -4.44 11.96
C GLN A 125 4.21 -4.98 11.01
N GLY A 126 4.64 -5.56 9.88
CA GLY A 126 3.77 -6.27 8.96
C GLY A 126 2.87 -5.40 8.09
N GLY A 127 3.02 -4.07 8.11
CA GLY A 127 2.30 -3.15 7.22
C GLY A 127 3.16 -2.68 6.04
N ILE A 128 2.49 -2.19 4.99
CA ILE A 128 3.08 -1.42 3.90
C ILE A 128 2.47 -0.03 3.95
N TYR A 129 3.29 0.99 4.15
CA TYR A 129 2.87 2.39 4.19
C TYR A 129 3.70 3.15 3.18
N MET A 130 3.03 3.71 2.19
CA MET A 130 3.70 4.36 1.08
C MET A 130 2.86 5.47 0.48
N SER A 131 3.51 6.47 -0.11
CA SER A 131 2.88 7.53 -0.89
C SER A 131 3.71 7.83 -2.14
N ILE A 132 3.06 7.89 -3.31
CA ILE A 132 3.70 8.37 -4.54
C ILE A 132 3.33 9.82 -4.79
N HIS A 133 4.32 10.63 -5.17
CA HIS A 133 4.15 12.01 -5.60
C HIS A 133 4.29 12.10 -7.12
N LEU A 134 3.30 12.71 -7.76
CA LEU A 134 3.21 12.90 -9.21
C LEU A 134 2.99 14.38 -9.52
N LYS A 135 3.43 14.82 -10.71
CA LYS A 135 3.16 16.18 -11.25
C LYS A 135 2.41 16.10 -12.59
N PRO A 136 1.10 15.90 -12.59
CA PRO A 136 0.32 15.78 -13.82
C PRO A 136 0.25 17.08 -14.61
N ASN A 137 0.24 18.23 -13.91
CA ASN A 137 0.13 19.56 -14.51
C ASN A 137 -0.99 19.68 -15.57
N CYS A 138 -2.20 19.27 -15.22
CA CYS A 138 -3.37 19.22 -16.09
C CYS A 138 -4.59 19.91 -15.46
N HIS A 139 -5.65 20.16 -16.23
CA HIS A 139 -6.93 20.59 -15.68
C HIS A 139 -7.63 19.44 -14.94
N PHE A 140 -8.55 19.79 -14.04
CA PHE A 140 -9.25 18.79 -13.23
C PHE A 140 -9.99 17.75 -14.07
N GLU A 141 -10.61 18.18 -15.18
CA GLU A 141 -11.35 17.32 -16.09
C GLU A 141 -10.44 16.30 -16.81
N GLU A 142 -9.16 16.64 -16.99
CA GLU A 142 -8.14 15.80 -17.64
C GLU A 142 -7.48 14.83 -16.66
N LEU A 143 -7.69 15.03 -15.33
CA LEU A 143 -7.02 14.26 -14.32
C LEU A 143 -7.35 12.75 -14.43
N PRO A 144 -6.34 11.87 -14.53
CA PRO A 144 -6.57 10.43 -14.50
C PRO A 144 -7.26 9.99 -13.19
N PRO A 145 -8.07 8.94 -13.23
CA PRO A 145 -8.73 8.41 -12.03
C PRO A 145 -7.74 7.65 -11.13
N TYR A 146 -6.77 8.34 -10.58
CA TYR A 146 -5.62 7.77 -9.87
C TYR A 146 -5.99 6.80 -8.75
N THR A 147 -7.06 7.08 -7.98
CA THR A 147 -7.53 6.17 -6.92
C THR A 147 -7.94 4.82 -7.51
N MET A 148 -8.66 4.81 -8.63
CA MET A 148 -9.05 3.57 -9.31
C MET A 148 -7.82 2.84 -9.87
N MET A 149 -6.91 3.59 -10.49
CA MET A 149 -5.69 3.01 -11.07
C MET A 149 -4.83 2.31 -10.02
N VAL A 150 -4.64 2.94 -8.86
CA VAL A 150 -3.87 2.34 -7.76
C VAL A 150 -4.60 1.14 -7.15
N ALA A 151 -5.93 1.23 -6.95
CA ALA A 151 -6.72 0.10 -6.46
C ALA A 151 -6.62 -1.11 -7.40
N ALA A 152 -6.75 -0.88 -8.71
CA ALA A 152 -6.60 -1.92 -9.73
C ALA A 152 -5.17 -2.51 -9.75
N ALA A 153 -4.15 -1.67 -9.64
CA ALA A 153 -2.76 -2.12 -9.57
C ALA A 153 -2.50 -3.00 -8.34
N ILE A 154 -3.07 -2.64 -7.17
CA ILE A 154 -2.94 -3.44 -5.94
C ILE A 154 -3.56 -4.82 -6.11
N VAL A 155 -4.84 -4.92 -6.53
CA VAL A 155 -5.52 -6.22 -6.66
C VAL A 155 -4.86 -7.10 -7.72
N LYS A 156 -4.39 -6.51 -8.82
CA LYS A 156 -3.67 -7.20 -9.89
C LYS A 156 -2.28 -7.69 -9.43
N ALA A 157 -1.54 -6.88 -8.69
CA ALA A 157 -0.24 -7.26 -8.13
C ALA A 157 -0.36 -8.42 -7.16
N ILE A 158 -1.33 -8.36 -6.24
CA ILE A 158 -1.61 -9.42 -5.28
C ILE A 158 -1.97 -10.72 -6.01
N GLN A 159 -2.91 -10.68 -6.93
CA GLN A 159 -3.32 -11.87 -7.68
C GLN A 159 -2.16 -12.48 -8.46
N ARG A 160 -1.33 -11.64 -9.12
CA ARG A 160 -0.19 -12.10 -9.91
C ARG A 160 0.89 -12.77 -9.07
N LEU A 161 1.19 -12.22 -7.89
CA LEU A 161 2.29 -12.69 -7.06
C LEU A 161 1.90 -13.83 -6.12
N THR A 162 0.62 -13.92 -5.72
CA THR A 162 0.18 -14.84 -4.66
C THR A 162 -0.97 -15.76 -5.07
N GLY A 163 -1.66 -15.48 -6.17
CA GLY A 163 -2.90 -16.15 -6.55
C GLY A 163 -4.12 -15.74 -5.71
N ILE A 164 -3.97 -14.90 -4.68
CA ILE A 164 -5.07 -14.46 -3.81
C ILE A 164 -5.95 -13.47 -4.55
N ASN A 165 -7.27 -13.71 -4.52
CA ASN A 165 -8.25 -12.79 -5.06
C ASN A 165 -8.69 -11.80 -4.00
N THR A 166 -8.58 -10.52 -4.33
CA THR A 166 -9.05 -9.40 -3.51
C THR A 166 -10.06 -8.59 -4.30
N GLU A 167 -10.91 -7.83 -3.60
CA GLU A 167 -12.01 -7.08 -4.16
C GLU A 167 -11.87 -5.59 -3.80
N ILE A 168 -12.48 -4.72 -4.61
CA ILE A 168 -12.43 -3.28 -4.43
C ILE A 168 -13.80 -2.80 -3.95
N LYS A 169 -13.86 -2.25 -2.73
CA LYS A 169 -15.01 -1.50 -2.26
C LYS A 169 -14.88 -0.05 -2.69
N TRP A 170 -15.85 0.42 -3.46
CA TRP A 170 -15.89 1.80 -3.94
C TRP A 170 -15.73 2.80 -2.78
N VAL A 171 -14.83 3.76 -2.89
CA VAL A 171 -14.04 4.11 -4.08
C VAL A 171 -12.56 3.72 -3.89
N ASN A 172 -12.10 3.42 -2.66
CA ASN A 172 -10.69 3.48 -2.27
C ASN A 172 -10.23 2.37 -1.32
N ASP A 173 -11.05 1.37 -1.05
CA ASP A 173 -10.73 0.32 -0.09
C ASP A 173 -10.57 -1.04 -0.76
N ILE A 174 -9.56 -1.81 -0.35
CA ILE A 174 -9.34 -3.19 -0.81
C ILE A 174 -9.78 -4.14 0.29
N TYR A 175 -10.54 -5.13 -0.10
CA TYR A 175 -11.13 -6.13 0.79
C TYR A 175 -10.60 -7.54 0.47
N LEU A 176 -10.45 -8.31 1.52
CA LEU A 176 -10.17 -9.75 1.47
C LEU A 176 -11.09 -10.43 2.48
N ASN A 177 -11.86 -11.43 2.02
CA ASN A 177 -12.81 -12.17 2.88
C ASN A 177 -13.73 -11.24 3.69
N LYS A 178 -14.35 -10.26 3.02
CA LYS A 178 -15.27 -9.27 3.61
C LYS A 178 -14.66 -8.31 4.64
N LYS A 179 -13.34 -8.32 4.84
CA LYS A 179 -12.63 -7.41 5.75
C LYS A 179 -11.70 -6.49 4.98
N LYS A 180 -11.55 -5.26 5.45
CA LYS A 180 -10.66 -4.28 4.84
C LYS A 180 -9.20 -4.68 5.03
N MET A 181 -8.46 -4.79 3.93
CA MET A 181 -7.05 -5.11 3.90
C MET A 181 -6.18 -3.88 3.57
N ALA A 182 -6.67 -2.99 2.71
CA ALA A 182 -5.94 -1.77 2.36
C ALA A 182 -6.88 -0.59 2.15
N GLY A 183 -6.31 0.62 2.30
CA GLY A 183 -6.98 1.89 1.99
C GLY A 183 -6.07 2.80 1.17
N ILE A 184 -6.68 3.58 0.29
CA ILE A 184 -5.99 4.53 -0.60
C ILE A 184 -6.48 5.94 -0.28
N LEU A 185 -5.57 6.89 -0.20
CA LEU A 185 -5.87 8.32 -0.03
C LEU A 185 -5.19 9.12 -1.14
N THR A 186 -5.98 9.72 -2.02
CA THR A 186 -5.49 10.60 -3.09
C THR A 186 -5.78 12.05 -2.72
N GLU A 187 -4.74 12.87 -2.70
CA GLU A 187 -4.82 14.32 -2.52
C GLU A 187 -4.27 15.02 -3.75
N ALA A 188 -5.02 15.99 -4.27
CA ALA A 188 -4.61 16.82 -5.40
C ALA A 188 -4.38 18.26 -4.91
N ILE A 189 -3.32 18.89 -5.41
CA ILE A 189 -2.95 20.26 -5.10
C ILE A 189 -3.07 21.07 -6.38
N SER A 190 -3.82 22.17 -6.33
CA SER A 190 -4.05 23.05 -7.47
C SER A 190 -3.33 24.38 -7.28
N SER A 191 -2.84 24.96 -8.37
CA SER A 191 -2.39 26.34 -8.42
C SER A 191 -3.59 27.28 -8.64
N ILE A 192 -3.76 28.25 -7.77
CA ILE A 192 -4.80 29.28 -7.90
C ILE A 192 -4.59 30.11 -9.16
N GLU A 193 -3.33 30.38 -9.50
CA GLU A 193 -2.99 31.24 -10.66
C GLU A 193 -3.32 30.59 -12.01
N SER A 194 -3.04 29.29 -12.14
CA SER A 194 -3.24 28.56 -13.40
C SER A 194 -4.52 27.74 -13.47
N GLY A 195 -5.20 27.50 -12.33
CA GLY A 195 -6.35 26.60 -12.23
C GLY A 195 -6.01 25.14 -12.51
N ARG A 196 -4.72 24.78 -12.60
CA ARG A 196 -4.26 23.43 -12.91
C ARG A 196 -3.97 22.64 -11.64
N ILE A 197 -4.15 21.33 -11.71
CA ILE A 197 -3.63 20.39 -10.70
C ILE A 197 -2.12 20.26 -10.96
N THR A 198 -1.32 20.80 -10.06
CA THR A 198 0.15 20.79 -10.18
C THR A 198 0.74 19.52 -9.62
N ASP A 199 0.21 19.03 -8.52
CA ASP A 199 0.74 17.89 -7.78
C ASP A 199 -0.37 16.95 -7.35
N VAL A 200 -0.09 15.65 -7.32
CA VAL A 200 -0.95 14.61 -6.77
C VAL A 200 -0.12 13.72 -5.86
N ILE A 201 -0.62 13.47 -4.65
CA ILE A 201 -0.02 12.54 -3.71
C ILE A 201 -1.01 11.42 -3.44
N ILE A 202 -0.59 10.17 -3.68
CA ILE A 202 -1.43 9.00 -3.51
C ILE A 202 -0.83 8.13 -2.43
N GLY A 203 -1.48 8.10 -1.26
CA GLY A 203 -1.11 7.27 -0.12
C GLY A 203 -1.78 5.91 -0.17
N VAL A 204 -1.05 4.88 0.22
CA VAL A 204 -1.53 3.51 0.38
C VAL A 204 -1.10 2.98 1.74
N GLY A 205 -2.08 2.57 2.53
CA GLY A 205 -1.88 1.75 3.72
C GLY A 205 -2.40 0.34 3.45
N LEU A 206 -1.53 -0.68 3.56
CA LEU A 206 -1.87 -2.07 3.28
C LEU A 206 -1.40 -2.97 4.43
N ASN A 207 -2.32 -3.76 4.96
CA ASN A 207 -2.04 -4.77 5.98
C ASN A 207 -1.46 -6.01 5.29
N PHE A 208 -0.13 -6.17 5.35
CA PHE A 208 0.56 -7.25 4.65
C PHE A 208 0.60 -8.54 5.48
N SER A 209 1.09 -8.46 6.73
CA SER A 209 1.18 -9.60 7.65
C SER A 209 1.05 -9.14 9.11
N ILE A 210 0.08 -8.29 9.39
CA ILE A 210 -0.23 -7.82 10.74
C ILE A 210 -1.01 -8.92 11.46
N SER A 211 -0.53 -9.38 12.62
CA SER A 211 -1.19 -10.38 13.47
C SER A 211 -2.15 -9.75 14.47
N ASP A 212 -1.77 -8.59 15.01
CA ASP A 212 -2.44 -8.00 16.17
C ASP A 212 -3.15 -6.70 15.78
N PHE A 213 -4.46 -6.81 15.51
CA PHE A 213 -5.32 -5.66 15.32
C PHE A 213 -5.95 -5.26 16.67
N PRO A 214 -6.15 -3.95 16.92
CA PRO A 214 -6.98 -3.50 18.03
C PRO A 214 -8.37 -4.16 17.99
N GLU A 215 -8.97 -4.36 19.17
CA GLU A 215 -10.23 -5.09 19.32
C GLU A 215 -11.35 -4.51 18.42
N GLU A 216 -11.43 -3.17 18.32
CA GLU A 216 -12.39 -2.49 17.47
C GLU A 216 -12.21 -2.74 15.96
N LEU A 217 -11.04 -3.21 15.53
CA LEU A 217 -10.71 -3.53 14.13
C LEU A 217 -10.69 -5.03 13.85
N ALA A 218 -10.65 -5.91 14.85
CA ALA A 218 -10.47 -7.35 14.68
C ALA A 218 -11.51 -8.00 13.76
N ASN A 219 -12.75 -7.48 13.76
CA ASN A 219 -13.83 -7.94 12.89
C ASN A 219 -13.96 -7.17 11.57
N LYS A 220 -13.25 -6.04 11.40
CA LYS A 220 -13.38 -5.13 10.25
C LYS A 220 -12.14 -5.12 9.35
N ALA A 221 -10.98 -5.45 9.91
CA ALA A 221 -9.70 -5.45 9.19
C ALA A 221 -9.12 -6.86 9.08
N THR A 222 -8.28 -7.05 8.08
CA THR A 222 -7.50 -8.28 7.87
C THR A 222 -6.17 -7.95 7.23
N SER A 223 -5.26 -8.91 7.17
CA SER A 223 -4.00 -8.85 6.44
C SER A 223 -4.04 -9.75 5.21
N LEU A 224 -3.14 -9.49 4.25
CA LEU A 224 -2.94 -10.36 3.09
C LEU A 224 -2.50 -11.76 3.54
N PHE A 225 -1.60 -11.83 4.52
CA PHE A 225 -1.15 -13.07 5.15
C PHE A 225 -1.50 -13.01 6.64
N THR A 226 -2.33 -13.95 7.11
CA THR A 226 -2.85 -13.94 8.51
C THR A 226 -2.20 -14.97 9.42
N SER A 227 -1.84 -16.14 8.93
CA SER A 227 -1.34 -17.25 9.74
C SER A 227 -0.13 -17.96 9.16
N GLU A 228 0.17 -17.76 7.88
CA GLU A 228 1.27 -18.42 7.20
C GLU A 228 2.44 -17.46 6.99
N LYS A 229 3.64 -18.02 6.82
CA LYS A 229 4.79 -17.25 6.36
C LYS A 229 4.43 -16.63 5.01
N PRO A 230 4.58 -15.31 4.82
CA PRO A 230 4.33 -14.67 3.54
C PRO A 230 5.12 -15.35 2.41
N SER A 231 4.44 -15.68 1.32
CA SER A 231 5.07 -16.29 0.12
C SER A 231 5.88 -15.29 -0.70
N ILE A 232 5.70 -14.00 -0.42
CA ILE A 232 6.40 -12.88 -1.06
C ILE A 232 6.89 -11.90 0.00
N THR A 233 7.80 -11.01 -0.36
CA THR A 233 8.24 -9.91 0.49
C THR A 233 7.42 -8.64 0.24
N ARG A 234 7.41 -7.71 1.21
CA ARG A 234 6.83 -6.37 1.02
C ARG A 234 7.49 -5.63 -0.15
N ASN A 235 8.80 -5.77 -0.33
CA ASN A 235 9.53 -5.14 -1.44
C ASN A 235 9.03 -5.61 -2.82
N GLN A 236 8.78 -6.92 -2.97
CA GLN A 236 8.21 -7.48 -4.20
C GLN A 236 6.83 -6.91 -4.49
N LEU A 237 5.95 -6.86 -3.48
CA LEU A 237 4.60 -6.33 -3.65
C LEU A 237 4.60 -4.83 -3.97
N ILE A 238 5.40 -4.02 -3.25
CA ILE A 238 5.55 -2.59 -3.51
C ILE A 238 6.02 -2.35 -4.95
N SER A 239 7.08 -3.04 -5.35
CA SER A 239 7.63 -2.89 -6.70
C SER A 239 6.63 -3.28 -7.79
N GLU A 240 5.90 -4.39 -7.61
CA GLU A 240 4.91 -4.84 -8.58
C GLU A 240 3.72 -3.88 -8.68
N ILE A 241 3.18 -3.38 -7.55
CA ILE A 241 2.08 -2.41 -7.54
C ILE A 241 2.45 -1.17 -8.36
N TRP A 242 3.58 -0.54 -8.05
CA TRP A 242 3.96 0.70 -8.72
C TRP A 242 4.43 0.47 -10.15
N LYS A 243 5.03 -0.67 -10.46
CA LYS A 243 5.32 -1.06 -11.85
C LYS A 243 4.04 -1.15 -12.67
N LEU A 244 3.02 -1.87 -12.20
CA LEU A 244 1.73 -1.98 -12.89
C LEU A 244 1.06 -0.61 -13.06
N PHE A 245 1.05 0.20 -11.99
CA PHE A 245 0.49 1.56 -12.04
C PHE A 245 1.16 2.45 -13.09
N LEU A 246 2.49 2.40 -13.19
CA LEU A 246 3.27 3.26 -14.08
C LEU A 246 3.30 2.76 -15.53
N THR A 247 3.02 1.48 -15.80
CA THR A 247 3.21 0.88 -17.12
C THR A 247 1.93 0.44 -17.82
N ILE A 248 0.87 0.13 -17.06
CA ILE A 248 -0.40 -0.31 -17.68
C ILE A 248 -1.22 0.92 -18.13
N PRO A 249 -1.82 0.89 -19.33
CA PRO A 249 -2.73 1.95 -19.77
C PRO A 249 -3.87 2.20 -18.77
N THR A 250 -4.24 3.47 -18.61
CA THR A 250 -5.32 3.87 -17.68
C THR A 250 -6.63 3.12 -17.96
N SER A 251 -7.01 2.95 -19.22
CA SER A 251 -8.22 2.21 -19.63
C SER A 251 -8.25 0.77 -19.10
N ASP A 252 -7.10 0.09 -19.13
CA ASP A 252 -6.98 -1.30 -18.70
C ASP A 252 -7.07 -1.42 -17.16
N LEU A 253 -6.48 -0.46 -16.43
CA LEU A 253 -6.61 -0.40 -14.98
C LEU A 253 -8.05 -0.06 -14.56
N VAL A 254 -8.72 0.85 -15.27
CA VAL A 254 -10.15 1.17 -15.05
C VAL A 254 -11.02 -0.08 -15.27
N LYS A 255 -10.74 -0.86 -16.30
CA LYS A 255 -11.45 -2.13 -16.57
C LYS A 255 -11.26 -3.11 -15.40
N VAL A 256 -10.02 -3.32 -14.94
CA VAL A 256 -9.72 -4.18 -13.77
C VAL A 256 -10.45 -3.69 -12.52
N TYR A 257 -10.50 -2.37 -12.28
CA TYR A 257 -11.23 -1.80 -11.15
C TYR A 257 -12.71 -2.16 -11.19
N LYS A 258 -13.37 -2.01 -12.34
CA LYS A 258 -14.78 -2.35 -12.53
C LYS A 258 -15.02 -3.85 -12.34
N GLU A 259 -14.19 -4.70 -12.92
CA GLU A 259 -14.28 -6.17 -12.80
C GLU A 259 -14.08 -6.68 -11.36
N LYS A 260 -13.25 -5.99 -10.56
CA LYS A 260 -12.97 -6.36 -9.17
C LYS A 260 -13.82 -5.59 -8.16
N SER A 261 -14.81 -4.83 -8.63
CA SER A 261 -15.67 -4.05 -7.75
C SER A 261 -16.61 -4.94 -6.94
N LEU A 262 -16.55 -4.78 -5.61
CA LEU A 262 -17.39 -5.49 -4.64
C LEU A 262 -18.83 -4.95 -4.61
N VAL A 263 -19.06 -3.71 -5.07
CA VAL A 263 -20.34 -3.01 -4.88
C VAL A 263 -21.30 -3.14 -6.05
N LEU A 264 -20.83 -3.48 -7.25
CA LEU A 264 -21.69 -3.60 -8.43
C LEU A 264 -22.75 -4.70 -8.25
N ASP A 265 -23.99 -4.38 -8.66
CA ASP A 265 -25.20 -5.18 -8.51
C ASP A 265 -25.56 -5.53 -7.06
N LYS A 266 -25.01 -4.79 -6.09
CA LYS A 266 -25.32 -4.93 -4.67
C LYS A 266 -26.20 -3.79 -4.19
N GLN A 267 -27.03 -4.11 -3.16
CA GLN A 267 -27.77 -3.10 -2.42
C GLN A 267 -26.80 -2.31 -1.55
N VAL A 268 -26.81 -1.00 -1.74
CA VAL A 268 -25.94 -0.06 -1.03
C VAL A 268 -26.74 1.02 -0.33
N THR A 269 -26.20 1.53 0.77
CA THR A 269 -26.70 2.70 1.47
C THR A 269 -25.65 3.80 1.44
N PHE A 270 -26.05 5.03 1.20
CA PHE A 270 -25.17 6.20 1.19
C PHE A 270 -25.88 7.45 1.71
N GLU A 271 -25.09 8.43 2.13
CA GLU A 271 -25.57 9.73 2.52
C GLU A 271 -25.23 10.79 1.48
N GLN A 272 -26.19 11.64 1.15
CA GLN A 272 -26.00 12.79 0.26
C GLN A 272 -26.87 13.97 0.76
N ALA A 273 -26.25 15.14 0.96
CA ALA A 273 -26.90 16.35 1.46
C ALA A 273 -27.73 16.11 2.74
N GLY A 274 -27.20 15.35 3.70
CA GLY A 274 -27.83 15.06 4.99
C GLY A 274 -29.02 14.09 4.91
N ARG A 275 -29.21 13.40 3.78
CA ARG A 275 -30.26 12.38 3.61
C ARG A 275 -29.63 11.03 3.30
N THR A 276 -30.15 9.99 3.91
CA THR A 276 -29.77 8.60 3.63
C THR A 276 -30.59 8.06 2.46
N TYR A 277 -29.94 7.40 1.54
CA TYR A 277 -30.53 6.73 0.38
C TYR A 277 -30.12 5.27 0.37
N THR A 278 -30.98 4.42 -0.13
CA THR A 278 -30.72 3.02 -0.44
C THR A 278 -31.02 2.76 -1.92
N GLY A 279 -30.33 1.79 -2.50
CA GLY A 279 -30.50 1.42 -3.90
C GLY A 279 -29.45 0.44 -4.37
N VAL A 280 -29.53 0.06 -5.64
CA VAL A 280 -28.59 -0.89 -6.26
C VAL A 280 -27.51 -0.13 -7.02
N ALA A 281 -26.25 -0.42 -6.72
CA ALA A 281 -25.12 0.10 -7.49
C ALA A 281 -25.06 -0.56 -8.87
N LYS A 282 -25.20 0.24 -9.93
CA LYS A 282 -25.38 -0.27 -11.30
C LYS A 282 -24.15 -0.16 -12.16
N GLU A 283 -23.43 0.94 -12.04
CA GLU A 283 -22.32 1.23 -12.93
C GLU A 283 -21.24 2.05 -12.22
N ILE A 284 -20.00 1.88 -12.64
CA ILE A 284 -18.88 2.75 -12.29
C ILE A 284 -18.40 3.43 -13.58
N GLY A 285 -18.48 4.75 -13.60
CA GLY A 285 -18.00 5.57 -14.71
C GLY A 285 -16.47 5.54 -14.82
N ASP A 286 -15.95 5.96 -15.97
CA ASP A 286 -14.50 5.93 -16.25
C ASP A 286 -13.67 6.91 -15.38
N LYS A 287 -14.32 7.89 -14.78
CA LYS A 287 -13.72 8.80 -13.78
C LYS A 287 -13.98 8.40 -12.34
N GLY A 288 -14.60 7.23 -12.12
CA GLY A 288 -14.83 6.68 -10.78
C GLY A 288 -16.16 7.05 -10.14
N GLN A 289 -17.07 7.70 -10.86
CA GLN A 289 -18.41 7.96 -10.36
C GLN A 289 -19.18 6.64 -10.23
N LEU A 290 -19.98 6.50 -9.18
CA LEU A 290 -20.86 5.33 -8.96
C LEU A 290 -22.32 5.71 -9.28
N LEU A 291 -22.91 5.01 -10.23
CA LEU A 291 -24.34 5.09 -10.49
C LEU A 291 -25.10 4.17 -9.53
N VAL A 292 -26.04 4.75 -8.77
CA VAL A 292 -26.96 4.02 -7.92
C VAL A 292 -28.39 4.26 -8.38
N LEU A 293 -29.10 3.17 -8.67
CA LEU A 293 -30.56 3.20 -8.86
C LEU A 293 -31.20 3.08 -7.49
N THR A 294 -31.74 4.18 -6.99
CA THR A 294 -32.36 4.24 -5.66
C THR A 294 -33.71 3.51 -5.62
N ASP A 295 -34.13 3.09 -4.43
CA ASP A 295 -35.40 2.32 -4.23
C ASP A 295 -36.65 3.08 -4.68
N ASP A 296 -36.58 4.42 -4.79
CA ASP A 296 -37.63 5.27 -5.35
C ASP A 296 -37.55 5.42 -6.88
N GLY A 297 -36.67 4.64 -7.55
CA GLY A 297 -36.56 4.58 -9.01
C GLY A 297 -35.72 5.71 -9.65
N ARG A 298 -35.00 6.51 -8.86
CA ARG A 298 -34.15 7.59 -9.38
C ARG A 298 -32.71 7.14 -9.58
N GLU A 299 -32.09 7.62 -10.61
CA GLU A 299 -30.65 7.46 -10.84
C GLU A 299 -29.86 8.55 -10.10
N LYS A 300 -28.82 8.14 -9.38
CA LYS A 300 -27.91 9.06 -8.70
C LYS A 300 -26.46 8.72 -9.03
N TRP A 301 -25.75 9.67 -9.58
CA TRP A 301 -24.31 9.60 -9.78
C TRP A 301 -23.55 10.15 -8.57
N LEU A 302 -22.78 9.31 -7.90
CA LEU A 302 -21.95 9.67 -6.77
C LEU A 302 -20.52 9.91 -7.27
N THR A 303 -20.03 11.13 -7.12
CA THR A 303 -18.64 11.51 -7.50
C THR A 303 -17.66 11.35 -6.34
N ALA A 304 -18.17 11.33 -5.11
CA ALA A 304 -17.42 11.18 -3.86
C ALA A 304 -18.31 10.60 -2.77
N GLY A 305 -17.75 10.27 -1.63
CA GLY A 305 -18.48 9.75 -0.47
C GLY A 305 -18.11 8.32 -0.12
N GLU A 306 -18.95 7.67 0.64
CA GLU A 306 -18.86 6.26 1.01
C GLU A 306 -20.16 5.56 0.74
N VAL A 307 -20.10 4.29 0.40
CA VAL A 307 -21.27 3.42 0.37
C VAL A 307 -21.10 2.28 1.37
N SER A 308 -22.19 1.91 2.04
CA SER A 308 -22.23 0.72 2.89
C SER A 308 -23.02 -0.37 2.18
N LEU A 309 -22.51 -1.59 2.19
CA LEU A 309 -23.24 -2.75 1.70
C LEU A 309 -24.31 -3.13 2.75
N THR A 310 -25.54 -3.32 2.32
CA THR A 310 -26.64 -3.74 3.18
C THR A 310 -26.55 -5.24 3.49
N SER A 311 -25.95 -6.01 2.57
CA SER A 311 -25.63 -7.44 2.73
C SER A 311 -24.32 -7.78 2.04
N TRP A 312 -23.62 -8.77 2.56
CA TRP A 312 -22.33 -9.26 2.02
C TRP A 312 -22.54 -10.47 1.12
#